data_b97626b9acaa38aa4615d29736f4e99a
#
_entry.id   b97626b9acaa38aa4615d29736f4e99a
#
_cell.length_a   1.000
_cell.length_b   1.000
_cell.length_c   1.000
_cell.angle_alpha   90.00
_cell.angle_beta   90.00
_cell.angle_gamma   90.00
#
_symmetry.space_group_name_H-M   'P 1'
#
loop_
_entity.id
_entity.type
_entity.pdbx_description
1 polymer ?
#
loop_
_entity_poly.entity_id
_entity_poly.type
_entity_poly.pdbx_seq_one_letter_code
_entity_poly.pdbx_strand_id
1 'polypeptide(L)'
;MEFEMSPPPTQGLKAEFEKAADEVRRLTVQPSYAELAVVYGLYKQATIGNVNTERPGIFDFQGKSKWDGWKAQEGKSKEDAIKEYIAFVEEMKA
;
A
#
# COMPACT_ATOMS: atom_id res chain seq x y z
N MET A 1 -10.92 23.83 -23.13
CA MET A 1 -10.63 23.61 -22.78
C MET A 1 -10.15 23.16 -22.13
N GLU A 2 -9.90 22.79 -22.08
CA GLU A 2 -9.44 22.39 -21.56
C GLU A 2 -8.87 21.85 -21.09
N PHE A 3 -8.61 21.79 -21.07
CA PHE A 3 -7.93 21.43 -20.64
C PHE A 3 -7.54 20.87 -19.85
N GLU A 4 -7.83 20.25 -19.95
CA GLU A 4 -7.56 19.70 -19.20
C GLU A 4 -6.61 19.48 -18.66
N MET A 5 -7.05 19.40 -18.20
CA MET A 5 -5.73 19.48 -17.71
C MET A 5 -5.38 18.29 -16.91
N SER A 6 -4.31 17.59 -17.27
CA SER A 6 -3.80 16.49 -16.48
C SER A 6 -3.21 17.06 -15.20
N PRO A 7 -3.51 16.45 -14.03
CA PRO A 7 -2.82 16.85 -12.81
C PRO A 7 -1.33 16.53 -12.92
N PRO A 8 -0.46 17.18 -12.14
CA PRO A 8 0.95 16.80 -12.10
C PRO A 8 1.08 15.33 -11.75
N PRO A 9 2.15 14.65 -12.22
CA PRO A 9 2.30 13.22 -11.96
C PRO A 9 2.20 12.85 -10.48
N THR A 10 2.75 13.68 -9.60
CA THR A 10 2.71 13.39 -8.16
C THR A 10 1.28 13.43 -7.64
N GLN A 11 0.50 14.40 -8.09
CA GLN A 11 -0.89 14.50 -7.67
C GLN A 11 -1.72 13.37 -8.27
N GLY A 12 -1.43 13.01 -9.51
CA GLY A 12 -2.13 11.92 -10.16
C GLY A 12 -1.90 10.61 -9.42
N LEU A 13 -0.66 10.35 -9.04
CA LEU A 13 -0.33 9.15 -8.28
C LEU A 13 -1.02 9.15 -6.92
N LYS A 14 -1.04 10.30 -6.24
CA LYS A 14 -1.68 10.38 -4.95
C LYS A 14 -3.16 10.07 -5.03
N ALA A 15 -3.84 10.62 -6.04
CA ALA A 15 -5.26 10.38 -6.23
C ALA A 15 -5.52 8.89 -6.53
N GLU A 16 -4.67 8.28 -7.36
CA GLU A 16 -4.80 6.86 -7.68
C GLU A 16 -4.53 6.00 -6.46
N PHE A 17 -3.57 6.40 -5.65
CA PHE A 17 -3.24 5.70 -4.43
C PHE A 17 -4.42 5.70 -3.46
N GLU A 18 -5.03 6.86 -3.27
CA GLU A 18 -6.19 6.98 -2.38
C GLU A 18 -7.37 6.16 -2.89
N LYS A 19 -7.56 6.16 -4.20
CA LYS A 19 -8.60 5.36 -4.81
C LYS A 19 -8.35 3.88 -4.60
N ALA A 20 -7.10 3.44 -4.78
CA ALA A 20 -6.75 2.04 -4.57
C ALA A 20 -6.97 1.64 -3.12
N ALA A 21 -6.61 2.50 -2.17
CA ALA A 21 -6.81 2.22 -0.76
C ALA A 21 -8.30 2.05 -0.44
N ASP A 22 -9.14 2.86 -1.06
CA ASP A 22 -10.59 2.74 -0.89
C ASP A 22 -11.10 1.43 -1.50
N GLU A 23 -10.58 1.07 -2.67
CA GLU A 23 -11.00 -0.14 -3.37
C GLU A 23 -10.66 -1.40 -2.59
N VAL A 24 -9.51 -1.42 -1.91
CA VAL A 24 -9.13 -2.57 -1.09
C VAL A 24 -10.17 -2.82 -0.01
N ARG A 25 -10.70 -1.76 0.58
CA ARG A 25 -11.70 -1.90 1.63
C ARG A 25 -13.03 -2.42 1.10
N ARG A 26 -13.25 -2.32 -0.20
CA ARG A 26 -14.51 -2.70 -0.84
C ARG A 26 -14.43 -4.01 -1.59
N LEU A 27 -13.31 -4.73 -1.48
CA LEU A 27 -13.18 -6.02 -2.15
C LEU A 27 -14.22 -7.00 -1.62
N THR A 28 -14.87 -7.69 -2.53
CA THR A 28 -15.88 -8.68 -2.15
C THR A 28 -15.24 -10.02 -1.80
N VAL A 29 -14.07 -10.30 -2.37
CA VAL A 29 -13.33 -11.51 -2.04
C VAL A 29 -12.25 -11.16 -1.04
N GLN A 30 -12.23 -11.88 0.08
CA GLN A 30 -11.30 -11.61 1.16
C GLN A 30 -9.86 -11.93 0.71
N PRO A 31 -8.94 -10.97 0.78
CA PRO A 31 -7.53 -11.27 0.48
C PRO A 31 -6.94 -12.22 1.49
N SER A 32 -5.91 -12.96 1.07
CA SER A 32 -5.18 -13.83 1.98
C SER A 32 -4.38 -12.99 2.97
N TYR A 33 -3.91 -13.62 4.04
CA TYR A 33 -3.04 -12.94 4.99
C TYR A 33 -1.77 -12.43 4.32
N ALA A 34 -1.22 -13.22 3.40
CA ALA A 34 -0.01 -12.80 2.68
C ALA A 34 -0.29 -11.55 1.85
N GLU A 35 -1.43 -11.51 1.18
CA GLU A 35 -1.81 -10.35 0.37
C GLU A 35 -2.05 -9.12 1.24
N LEU A 36 -2.71 -9.32 2.39
CA LEU A 36 -2.95 -8.21 3.31
C LEU A 36 -1.65 -7.66 3.85
N ALA A 37 -0.67 -8.53 4.11
CA ALA A 37 0.64 -8.08 4.60
C ALA A 37 1.34 -7.22 3.56
N VAL A 38 1.27 -7.60 2.28
CA VAL A 38 1.87 -6.83 1.19
C VAL A 38 1.17 -5.48 1.06
N VAL A 39 -0.16 -5.48 1.07
CA VAL A 39 -0.94 -4.24 0.97
C VAL A 39 -0.59 -3.30 2.11
N TYR A 40 -0.58 -3.82 3.32
CA TYR A 40 -0.27 -3.00 4.49
C TYR A 40 1.15 -2.45 4.40
N GLY A 41 2.12 -3.31 4.04
CA GLY A 41 3.51 -2.90 3.95
C GLY A 41 3.73 -1.81 2.92
N LEU A 42 3.14 -1.97 1.74
CA LEU A 42 3.25 -0.97 0.69
C LEU A 42 2.60 0.34 1.12
N TYR A 43 1.45 0.26 1.79
CA TYR A 43 0.76 1.45 2.27
C TYR A 43 1.62 2.21 3.27
N LYS A 44 2.21 1.50 4.23
CA LYS A 44 3.07 2.14 5.24
C LYS A 44 4.32 2.72 4.60
N GLN A 45 4.93 1.98 3.67
CA GLN A 45 6.11 2.47 2.98
C GLN A 45 5.78 3.72 2.16
N ALA A 46 4.59 3.75 1.56
CA ALA A 46 4.15 4.88 0.73
C ALA A 46 3.85 6.11 1.57
N THR A 47 3.35 5.93 2.80
CA THR A 47 2.91 7.06 3.61
C THR A 47 3.97 7.52 4.62
N ILE A 48 4.63 6.57 5.27
CA ILE A 48 5.59 6.88 6.33
C ILE A 48 7.03 6.71 5.86
N GLY A 49 7.29 5.68 5.06
CA GLY A 49 8.62 5.33 4.63
C GLY A 49 9.08 4.08 5.34
N ASN A 50 10.39 3.97 5.57
CA ASN A 50 10.96 2.79 6.20
C ASN A 50 10.36 2.52 7.57
N VAL A 51 10.25 1.22 7.90
CA VAL A 51 9.75 0.81 9.20
C VAL A 51 10.56 1.50 10.30
N ASN A 52 9.86 2.05 11.27
CA ASN A 52 10.48 2.84 12.33
C ASN A 52 10.06 2.38 13.72
N THR A 53 9.55 1.16 13.84
CA THR A 53 9.14 0.59 15.11
C THR A 53 9.75 -0.79 15.25
N GLU A 54 9.70 -1.31 16.48
CA GLU A 54 10.16 -2.66 16.72
C GLU A 54 9.09 -3.67 16.33
N ARG A 55 9.53 -4.87 16.02
CA ARG A 55 8.61 -5.94 15.67
C ARG A 55 7.72 -6.25 16.88
N PRO A 56 6.39 -6.35 16.68
CA PRO A 56 5.48 -6.67 17.78
C PRO A 56 5.79 -8.00 18.45
N GLY A 57 5.27 -8.18 19.66
CA GLY A 57 5.54 -9.36 20.46
C GLY A 57 4.97 -10.64 19.86
N ILE A 58 5.43 -11.75 20.43
CA ILE A 58 5.16 -13.06 19.84
C ILE A 58 3.68 -13.45 19.85
N PHE A 59 2.89 -12.84 20.72
CA PHE A 59 1.45 -13.14 20.77
C PHE A 59 0.61 -12.25 19.88
N ASP A 60 1.22 -11.24 19.26
CA ASP A 60 0.50 -10.33 18.36
C ASP A 60 0.73 -10.78 16.92
N PHE A 61 0.06 -11.85 16.54
CA PHE A 61 0.27 -12.43 15.20
C PHE A 61 -0.08 -11.47 14.09
N GLN A 62 -1.19 -10.76 14.24
CA GLN A 62 -1.63 -9.81 13.24
C GLN A 62 -0.66 -8.65 13.11
N GLY A 63 -0.23 -8.11 14.25
CA GLY A 63 0.75 -7.02 14.27
C GLY A 63 2.08 -7.43 13.67
N LYS A 64 2.54 -8.65 13.97
CA LYS A 64 3.79 -9.15 13.42
C LYS A 64 3.69 -9.30 11.90
N SER A 65 2.57 -9.81 11.41
CA SER A 65 2.38 -9.98 9.98
C SER A 65 2.42 -8.64 9.26
N LYS A 66 1.74 -7.66 9.81
CA LYS A 66 1.72 -6.31 9.26
C LYS A 66 3.12 -5.68 9.29
N TRP A 67 3.79 -5.81 10.41
CA TRP A 67 5.14 -5.26 10.56
C TRP A 67 6.10 -5.92 9.57
N ASP A 68 6.01 -7.24 9.44
CA ASP A 68 6.87 -7.97 8.52
C ASP A 68 6.64 -7.52 7.08
N GLY A 69 5.39 -7.26 6.72
CA GLY A 69 5.06 -6.74 5.39
C GLY A 69 5.66 -5.38 5.14
N TRP A 70 5.65 -4.52 6.15
CA TRP A 70 6.26 -3.19 6.07
C TRP A 70 7.78 -3.30 5.97
N LYS A 71 8.37 -4.13 6.81
CA LYS A 71 9.82 -4.35 6.80
C LYS A 71 10.30 -4.86 5.45
N ALA A 72 9.50 -5.71 4.81
CA ALA A 72 9.85 -6.25 3.50
C ALA A 72 9.95 -5.17 2.43
N GLN A 73 9.34 -4.01 2.64
CA GLN A 73 9.38 -2.91 1.68
C GLN A 73 10.48 -1.90 1.98
N GLU A 74 11.25 -2.13 3.03
CA GLU A 74 12.28 -1.20 3.46
C GLU A 74 13.23 -0.86 2.32
N GLY A 75 13.58 0.41 2.21
CA GLY A 75 14.46 0.89 1.15
C GLY A 75 13.75 1.38 -0.09
N LYS A 76 12.48 1.05 -0.24
CA LYS A 76 11.70 1.48 -1.38
C LYS A 76 11.27 2.93 -1.18
N SER A 77 11.34 3.73 -2.24
CA SER A 77 10.89 5.12 -2.13
C SER A 77 9.37 5.15 -1.96
N LYS A 78 8.89 6.26 -1.41
CA LYS A 78 7.44 6.43 -1.23
C LYS A 78 6.71 6.36 -2.58
N GLU A 79 7.30 6.98 -3.60
CA GLU A 79 6.71 6.97 -4.92
C GLU A 79 6.63 5.56 -5.49
N ASP A 80 7.71 4.79 -5.37
CA ASP A 80 7.73 3.43 -5.85
C ASP A 80 6.71 2.57 -5.11
N ALA A 81 6.59 2.78 -3.80
CA ALA A 81 5.62 2.04 -3.00
C ALA A 81 4.19 2.37 -3.43
N ILE A 82 3.93 3.63 -3.77
CA ILE A 82 2.61 4.03 -4.27
C ILE A 82 2.30 3.30 -5.56
N LYS A 83 3.25 3.28 -6.49
CA LYS A 83 3.04 2.63 -7.77
C LYS A 83 2.79 1.14 -7.62
N GLU A 84 3.57 0.49 -6.77
CA GLU A 84 3.40 -0.94 -6.54
C GLU A 84 2.09 -1.25 -5.82
N TYR A 85 1.69 -0.37 -4.90
CA TYR A 85 0.42 -0.53 -4.20
C TYR A 85 -0.74 -0.53 -5.19
N ILE A 86 -0.73 0.45 -6.08
CA ILE A 86 -1.78 0.58 -7.09
C ILE A 86 -1.82 -0.67 -7.98
N ALA A 87 -0.66 -1.11 -8.44
CA ALA A 87 -0.58 -2.29 -9.29
C ALA A 87 -1.06 -3.55 -8.57
N PHE A 88 -0.69 -3.69 -7.31
CA PHE A 88 -1.08 -4.86 -6.53
C PHE A 88 -2.58 -4.91 -6.31
N VAL A 89 -3.18 -3.75 -6.01
CA VAL A 89 -4.63 -3.67 -5.84
C VAL A 89 -5.35 -4.03 -7.14
N GLU A 90 -4.82 -3.57 -8.27
CA GLU A 90 -5.41 -3.92 -9.56
C GLU A 90 -5.41 -5.42 -9.79
N GLU A 91 -4.31 -6.08 -9.42
CA GLU A 91 -4.24 -7.53 -9.53
C GLU A 91 -5.28 -8.21 -8.65
N MET A 92 -5.48 -7.69 -7.45
CA MET A 92 -6.45 -8.29 -6.54
C MET A 92 -7.89 -8.11 -7.00
N LYS A 93 -8.15 -7.11 -7.83
CA LYS A 93 -9.49 -6.89 -8.36
C LYS A 93 -9.83 -7.81 -9.50
N ALA A 94 -8.84 -8.40 -10.14
CA ALA A 94 -9.04 -9.22 -11.33
C ALA A 94 -9.70 -10.57 -11.02
#